data_898aa885452f7f57f76dd24fbcb915cf
#
_entry.id   898aa885452f7f57f76dd24fbcb915cf
#
_cell.length_a   1.000
_cell.length_b   1.000
_cell.length_c   1.000
_cell.angle_alpha   90.00
_cell.angle_beta   90.00
_cell.angle_gamma   90.00
#
_symmetry.space_group_name_H-M   'P 1'
#
loop_
_entity.id
_entity.type
_entity.pdbx_description
1 polymer ?
#
loop_
_entity_poly.entity_id
_entity_poly.type
_entity_poly.pdbx_seq_one_letter_code
_entity_poly.pdbx_strand_id
1 'polypeptide(L)'
;MRSIPLCLLVVSSLLHTACASTLPPGKANTFDRRCLPASMDLRRMPLSEMDKPAVTTFSAERQDAVKLYSKIAVHVADVMDLLPLLNHLAQLENHRAPSAEIERARRKLTTRLQLANMEVSSLVAEIECEVQRADEVQDRLKQVQTTRTTTQTILGIIAGGLANILSGGIGMATRAGDAADIVSVAGGTLEVLFGTSANFTKVRQEFTHPHNHLQAFWNGEGREKEFFSPGIWRFITEPDIRDLEGHSLRDVLIQTWNEAGRLGPPGSHQEQQRKALLFGEGGLYDSEDLHVREAMLHQLESSIQLMHQDLETLLREVLLRQALEEDGVS
;
A
#
# COMPACT_ATOMS: atom_id res chain seq x y z
N MET A 1 58.99 20.91 -10.86
CA MET A 1 58.05 20.01 -11.55
C MET A 1 57.92 18.68 -10.82
N ARG A 2 57.27 18.57 -9.64
CA ARG A 2 57.06 17.27 -8.94
C ARG A 2 55.91 17.24 -7.92
N SER A 3 54.90 18.10 -8.04
CA SER A 3 53.79 18.17 -7.07
C SER A 3 52.39 17.79 -7.63
N ILE A 4 52.31 17.35 -8.90
CA ILE A 4 51.03 16.98 -9.55
C ILE A 4 50.49 15.58 -9.11
N PRO A 5 51.30 14.58 -8.74
CA PRO A 5 50.73 13.24 -8.44
C PRO A 5 50.00 13.15 -7.10
N LEU A 6 50.21 14.05 -6.14
CA LEU A 6 49.60 13.98 -4.82
C LEU A 6 48.13 14.42 -4.85
N CYS A 7 47.79 15.46 -5.62
CA CYS A 7 46.40 15.91 -5.79
C CYS A 7 45.52 14.89 -6.54
N LEU A 8 46.09 14.21 -7.54
CA LEU A 8 45.38 13.17 -8.30
C LEU A 8 45.07 11.93 -7.45
N LEU A 9 45.96 11.58 -6.53
CA LEU A 9 45.73 10.46 -5.60
C LEU A 9 44.66 10.76 -4.55
N VAL A 10 44.56 11.99 -4.05
CA VAL A 10 43.51 12.39 -3.10
C VAL A 10 42.18 12.46 -3.78
N VAL A 11 42.06 12.95 -5.01
CA VAL A 11 40.80 12.96 -5.78
C VAL A 11 40.37 11.55 -6.16
N SER A 12 41.30 10.66 -6.50
CA SER A 12 41.00 9.25 -6.80
C SER A 12 40.47 8.49 -5.58
N SER A 13 41.00 8.74 -4.39
CA SER A 13 40.50 8.07 -3.16
C SER A 13 39.14 8.58 -2.70
N LEU A 14 38.76 9.82 -3.03
CA LEU A 14 37.43 10.37 -2.74
C LEU A 14 36.31 9.87 -3.69
N LEU A 15 36.67 9.50 -4.92
CA LEU A 15 35.73 8.95 -5.90
C LEU A 15 35.29 7.50 -5.60
N HIS A 16 36.05 6.78 -4.78
CA HIS A 16 35.72 5.39 -4.43
C HIS A 16 34.72 5.23 -3.25
N THR A 17 34.33 6.33 -2.61
CA THR A 17 33.35 6.29 -1.49
C THR A 17 31.88 6.48 -1.91
N ALA A 18 31.61 6.59 -3.22
CA ALA A 18 30.23 6.62 -3.75
C ALA A 18 29.58 5.22 -3.78
N CYS A 19 29.84 4.36 -2.80
CA CYS A 19 29.11 3.11 -2.63
C CYS A 19 27.75 3.41 -2.04
N ALA A 20 26.69 2.94 -2.72
CA ALA A 20 25.36 2.85 -2.15
C ALA A 20 25.48 2.18 -0.78
N SER A 21 25.28 2.93 0.29
CA SER A 21 25.43 2.39 1.63
C SER A 21 24.14 1.71 2.05
N THR A 22 24.21 0.41 2.27
CA THR A 22 23.16 -0.34 2.91
C THR A 22 23.18 -0.09 4.41
N LEU A 23 22.03 0.29 4.96
CA LEU A 23 21.87 0.30 6.41
C LEU A 23 21.75 -1.14 6.89
N PRO A 24 22.33 -1.49 8.05
CA PRO A 24 22.06 -2.77 8.67
C PRO A 24 20.55 -2.88 8.93
N PRO A 25 19.96 -4.06 8.80
CA PRO A 25 18.56 -4.27 9.17
C PRO A 25 18.35 -3.70 10.56
N GLY A 26 17.35 -2.84 10.72
CA GLY A 26 16.93 -2.37 12.03
C GLY A 26 16.71 -3.60 12.90
N LYS A 27 16.91 -3.51 14.20
CA LYS A 27 16.52 -4.60 15.12
C LYS A 27 15.13 -5.02 14.70
N ALA A 28 14.95 -6.30 14.33
CA ALA A 28 13.69 -6.84 13.86
C ALA A 28 12.59 -6.30 14.76
N ASN A 29 11.77 -5.42 14.20
CA ASN A 29 10.80 -4.71 14.99
C ASN A 29 9.88 -5.74 15.61
N THR A 30 9.65 -5.62 16.89
CA THR A 30 8.61 -6.39 17.60
C THR A 30 7.22 -6.19 16.96
N PHE A 31 7.09 -5.22 16.06
CA PHE A 31 5.93 -4.98 15.21
C PHE A 31 5.71 -6.06 14.15
N ASP A 32 6.73 -6.73 13.63
CA ASP A 32 6.59 -7.77 12.59
C ASP A 32 5.63 -8.89 12.99
N ARG A 33 5.54 -9.20 14.28
CA ARG A 33 4.61 -10.21 14.81
C ARG A 33 3.21 -9.65 15.12
N ARG A 34 3.04 -8.34 15.19
CA ARG A 34 1.76 -7.71 15.56
C ARG A 34 0.84 -7.45 14.40
N CYS A 35 1.36 -7.39 13.17
CA CYS A 35 0.56 -7.25 11.96
C CYS A 35 -0.16 -8.55 11.56
N LEU A 36 0.19 -9.67 12.16
CA LEU A 36 -0.48 -10.93 11.91
C LEU A 36 -1.66 -11.11 12.87
N PRO A 37 -2.83 -11.53 12.38
CA PRO A 37 -3.94 -11.89 13.25
C PRO A 37 -3.50 -13.00 14.21
N ALA A 38 -4.00 -12.94 15.44
CA ALA A 38 -3.61 -13.86 16.52
C ALA A 38 -3.89 -15.34 16.20
N SER A 39 -4.80 -15.63 15.29
CA SER A 39 -5.05 -16.98 14.78
C SER A 39 -5.63 -16.95 13.36
N MET A 40 -4.82 -17.34 12.38
CA MET A 40 -5.29 -17.60 11.02
C MET A 40 -6.29 -18.78 10.97
N ASP A 41 -6.18 -19.71 11.92
CA ASP A 41 -6.99 -20.92 11.92
C ASP A 41 -8.49 -20.67 12.14
N LEU A 42 -8.85 -19.65 12.92
CA LEU A 42 -10.27 -19.28 13.12
C LEU A 42 -10.88 -18.60 11.90
N ARG A 43 -10.08 -17.91 11.07
CA ARG A 43 -10.54 -17.34 9.80
C ARG A 43 -10.78 -18.40 8.73
N ARG A 44 -10.11 -19.55 8.85
CA ARG A 44 -10.26 -20.69 7.92
C ARG A 44 -11.55 -21.46 8.13
N MET A 45 -12.24 -21.27 9.26
CA MET A 45 -13.55 -21.89 9.43
C MET A 45 -14.56 -21.13 8.56
N PRO A 46 -15.01 -21.72 7.43
CA PRO A 46 -16.08 -21.11 6.66
C PRO A 46 -17.32 -21.13 7.53
N LEU A 47 -17.75 -19.97 7.95
CA LEU A 47 -19.00 -19.80 8.72
C LEU A 47 -20.22 -20.31 7.93
N SER A 48 -20.05 -20.43 6.61
CA SER A 48 -21.00 -21.13 5.73
C SER A 48 -21.19 -22.60 6.09
N GLU A 49 -20.23 -23.27 6.74
CA GLU A 49 -20.41 -24.67 7.17
C GLU A 49 -21.29 -24.80 8.42
N MET A 50 -21.39 -23.77 9.25
CA MET A 50 -22.25 -23.82 10.44
C MET A 50 -23.74 -23.67 10.11
N ASP A 51 -24.08 -23.16 8.92
CA ASP A 51 -25.44 -22.82 8.54
C ASP A 51 -25.71 -23.06 7.03
N LYS A 52 -25.29 -24.19 6.47
CA LYS A 52 -25.71 -24.55 5.11
C LYS A 52 -27.26 -24.62 5.11
N PRO A 53 -27.97 -23.61 4.58
CA PRO A 53 -29.33 -23.88 4.13
C PRO A 53 -29.19 -24.95 3.04
N ALA A 54 -30.10 -25.92 3.04
CA ALA A 54 -30.16 -26.93 1.99
C ALA A 54 -30.05 -26.24 0.63
N VAL A 55 -29.10 -26.71 -0.18
CA VAL A 55 -28.81 -26.19 -1.53
C VAL A 55 -30.09 -26.15 -2.33
N THR A 56 -30.66 -24.97 -2.47
CA THR A 56 -31.72 -24.72 -3.43
C THR A 56 -31.15 -23.84 -4.54
N THR A 57 -31.44 -24.19 -5.75
CA THR A 57 -30.92 -23.66 -7.01
C THR A 57 -30.90 -22.13 -7.07
N PHE A 58 -29.72 -21.57 -7.21
CA PHE A 58 -29.35 -20.14 -7.22
C PHE A 58 -30.19 -19.18 -8.10
N SER A 59 -30.96 -19.66 -9.06
CA SER A 59 -31.70 -18.81 -10.01
C SER A 59 -33.08 -18.34 -9.50
N ALA A 60 -33.68 -19.04 -8.54
CA ALA A 60 -34.97 -18.65 -7.96
C ALA A 60 -34.81 -17.67 -6.78
N GLU A 61 -33.72 -17.77 -6.05
CA GLU A 61 -33.47 -17.01 -4.82
C GLU A 61 -33.26 -15.50 -5.02
N ARG A 62 -32.76 -15.10 -6.17
CA ARG A 62 -32.50 -13.68 -6.48
C ARG A 62 -33.77 -12.85 -6.70
N GLN A 63 -34.90 -13.48 -6.99
CA GLN A 63 -36.06 -12.76 -7.49
C GLN A 63 -36.82 -11.96 -6.40
N ASP A 64 -36.85 -12.39 -5.17
CA ASP A 64 -37.62 -11.69 -4.12
C ASP A 64 -36.80 -10.60 -3.45
N ALA A 65 -35.50 -10.83 -3.21
CA ALA A 65 -34.58 -9.79 -2.71
C ALA A 65 -34.47 -8.59 -3.68
N VAL A 66 -34.37 -8.84 -4.99
CA VAL A 66 -34.29 -7.78 -6.02
C VAL A 66 -35.52 -6.88 -6.07
N LYS A 67 -36.70 -7.38 -5.64
CA LYS A 67 -37.93 -6.58 -5.60
C LYS A 67 -37.96 -5.62 -4.41
N LEU A 68 -37.32 -5.98 -3.31
CA LEU A 68 -37.46 -5.31 -2.03
C LEU A 68 -36.24 -4.48 -1.64
N TYR A 69 -35.06 -4.82 -2.17
CA TYR A 69 -33.78 -4.22 -1.80
C TYR A 69 -33.11 -3.57 -3.00
N SER A 70 -32.26 -2.58 -2.77
CA SER A 70 -31.51 -1.90 -3.82
C SER A 70 -30.53 -2.85 -4.51
N LYS A 71 -30.10 -2.48 -5.71
CA LYS A 71 -29.09 -3.23 -6.45
C LYS A 71 -27.77 -3.36 -5.66
N ILE A 72 -27.37 -2.31 -4.93
CA ILE A 72 -26.16 -2.31 -4.10
C ILE A 72 -26.32 -3.31 -2.95
N ALA A 73 -27.46 -3.27 -2.24
CA ALA A 73 -27.72 -4.19 -1.15
C ALA A 73 -27.74 -5.66 -1.60
N VAL A 74 -28.37 -5.95 -2.75
CA VAL A 74 -28.38 -7.29 -3.33
C VAL A 74 -27.00 -7.73 -3.78
N HIS A 75 -26.22 -6.83 -4.39
CA HIS A 75 -24.87 -7.14 -4.85
C HIS A 75 -23.93 -7.46 -3.69
N VAL A 76 -23.88 -6.60 -2.66
CA VAL A 76 -23.04 -6.88 -1.49
C VAL A 76 -23.45 -8.12 -0.74
N ALA A 77 -24.77 -8.41 -0.69
CA ALA A 77 -25.27 -9.66 -0.11
C ALA A 77 -24.81 -10.89 -0.91
N ASP A 78 -24.79 -10.80 -2.24
CA ASP A 78 -24.30 -11.86 -3.13
C ASP A 78 -22.79 -12.10 -2.92
N VAL A 79 -22.01 -11.04 -3.02
CA VAL A 79 -20.56 -11.07 -2.85
C VAL A 79 -20.14 -11.64 -1.49
N MET A 80 -20.88 -11.32 -0.42
CA MET A 80 -20.60 -11.78 0.94
C MET A 80 -21.30 -13.09 1.34
N ASP A 81 -21.85 -13.83 0.38
CA ASP A 81 -22.63 -15.06 0.64
C ASP A 81 -23.80 -14.88 1.62
N LEU A 82 -24.36 -13.66 1.67
CA LEU A 82 -25.53 -13.31 2.48
C LEU A 82 -26.84 -13.37 1.70
N LEU A 83 -26.78 -13.49 0.37
CA LEU A 83 -27.94 -13.46 -0.51
C LEU A 83 -29.02 -14.50 -0.13
N PRO A 84 -28.70 -15.74 0.23
CA PRO A 84 -29.68 -16.71 0.67
C PRO A 84 -30.45 -16.25 1.93
N LEU A 85 -29.77 -15.60 2.88
CA LEU A 85 -30.40 -15.08 4.09
C LEU A 85 -31.28 -13.86 3.79
N LEU A 86 -30.79 -12.96 2.94
CA LEU A 86 -31.54 -11.78 2.51
C LEU A 86 -32.79 -12.19 1.76
N ASN A 87 -32.69 -13.16 0.86
CA ASN A 87 -33.82 -13.64 0.08
C ASN A 87 -34.85 -14.39 0.96
N HIS A 88 -34.39 -15.19 1.93
CA HIS A 88 -35.27 -15.83 2.89
C HIS A 88 -36.05 -14.79 3.72
N LEU A 89 -35.38 -13.73 4.19
CA LEU A 89 -36.06 -12.63 4.88
C LEU A 89 -37.10 -11.96 3.96
N ALA A 90 -36.72 -11.64 2.72
CA ALA A 90 -37.65 -11.06 1.74
C ALA A 90 -38.87 -11.92 1.47
N GLN A 91 -38.71 -13.23 1.40
CA GLN A 91 -39.84 -14.17 1.24
C GLN A 91 -40.78 -14.15 2.45
N LEU A 92 -40.25 -14.18 3.66
CA LEU A 92 -41.06 -14.12 4.89
C LEU A 92 -41.85 -12.81 4.97
N GLU A 93 -41.22 -11.68 4.64
CA GLU A 93 -41.88 -10.37 4.60
C GLU A 93 -43.00 -10.33 3.52
N ASN A 94 -42.68 -10.79 2.30
CA ASN A 94 -43.67 -10.83 1.21
C ASN A 94 -44.93 -11.72 1.51
N HIS A 95 -44.70 -12.84 2.19
CA HIS A 95 -45.78 -13.76 2.54
C HIS A 95 -46.47 -13.43 3.87
N ARG A 96 -46.09 -12.30 4.50
CA ARG A 96 -46.60 -11.89 5.81
C ARG A 96 -46.54 -13.02 6.84
N ALA A 97 -45.37 -13.66 6.90
CA ALA A 97 -45.10 -14.73 7.86
C ALA A 97 -45.23 -14.22 9.31
N PRO A 98 -45.36 -15.12 10.30
CA PRO A 98 -45.42 -14.72 11.70
C PRO A 98 -44.21 -13.84 12.10
N SER A 99 -44.46 -12.75 12.84
CA SER A 99 -43.41 -11.77 13.22
C SER A 99 -42.22 -12.41 13.90
N ALA A 100 -42.42 -13.46 14.68
CA ALA A 100 -41.33 -14.20 15.33
C ALA A 100 -40.37 -14.91 14.34
N GLU A 101 -40.84 -15.29 13.17
CA GLU A 101 -40.03 -15.91 12.12
C GLU A 101 -39.25 -14.85 11.38
N ILE A 102 -39.89 -13.74 11.01
CA ILE A 102 -39.24 -12.57 10.39
C ILE A 102 -38.10 -12.06 11.29
N GLU A 103 -38.41 -11.86 12.58
CA GLU A 103 -37.38 -11.40 13.54
C GLU A 103 -36.21 -12.37 13.71
N ARG A 104 -36.45 -13.68 13.63
CA ARG A 104 -35.35 -14.67 13.66
C ARG A 104 -34.47 -14.59 12.41
N ALA A 105 -35.09 -14.48 11.25
CA ALA A 105 -34.36 -14.33 9.98
C ALA A 105 -33.56 -13.03 9.96
N ARG A 106 -34.17 -11.92 10.40
CA ARG A 106 -33.51 -10.60 10.50
C ARG A 106 -32.32 -10.63 11.44
N ARG A 107 -32.45 -11.18 12.64
CA ARG A 107 -31.32 -11.35 13.57
C ARG A 107 -30.18 -12.18 12.96
N LYS A 108 -30.51 -13.26 12.25
CA LYS A 108 -29.49 -14.09 11.59
C LYS A 108 -28.73 -13.30 10.53
N LEU A 109 -29.43 -12.55 9.68
CA LEU A 109 -28.81 -11.70 8.66
C LEU A 109 -27.96 -10.59 9.29
N THR A 110 -28.45 -9.87 10.29
CA THR A 110 -27.70 -8.79 10.96
C THR A 110 -26.45 -9.31 11.67
N THR A 111 -26.50 -10.47 12.31
CA THR A 111 -25.32 -11.10 12.92
C THR A 111 -24.25 -11.43 11.86
N ARG A 112 -24.65 -11.91 10.70
CA ARG A 112 -23.74 -12.19 9.59
C ARG A 112 -23.17 -10.92 8.97
N LEU A 113 -23.98 -9.87 8.85
CA LEU A 113 -23.50 -8.55 8.41
C LEU A 113 -22.46 -7.96 9.37
N GLN A 114 -22.67 -8.10 10.68
CA GLN A 114 -21.68 -7.67 11.67
C GLN A 114 -20.36 -8.42 11.52
N LEU A 115 -20.41 -9.73 11.28
CA LEU A 115 -19.23 -10.52 11.05
C LEU A 115 -18.51 -10.10 9.77
N ALA A 116 -19.21 -9.90 8.67
CA ALA A 116 -18.67 -9.39 7.43
C ALA A 116 -17.94 -8.04 7.63
N ASN A 117 -18.56 -7.12 8.39
CA ASN A 117 -17.93 -5.87 8.77
C ASN A 117 -16.63 -6.06 9.57
N MET A 118 -16.59 -7.02 10.49
CA MET A 118 -15.37 -7.34 11.26
C MET A 118 -14.28 -7.93 10.38
N GLU A 119 -14.62 -8.76 9.38
CA GLU A 119 -13.67 -9.31 8.42
C GLU A 119 -13.02 -8.21 7.59
N VAL A 120 -13.82 -7.28 7.06
CA VAL A 120 -13.31 -6.12 6.31
C VAL A 120 -12.41 -5.26 7.20
N SER A 121 -12.86 -4.92 8.42
CA SER A 121 -12.08 -4.12 9.37
C SER A 121 -10.75 -4.78 9.74
N SER A 122 -10.74 -6.10 9.89
CA SER A 122 -9.53 -6.85 10.21
C SER A 122 -8.52 -6.83 9.07
N LEU A 123 -8.97 -6.99 7.81
CA LEU A 123 -8.09 -6.89 6.65
C LEU A 123 -7.54 -5.47 6.47
N VAL A 124 -8.38 -4.45 6.64
CA VAL A 124 -7.96 -3.04 6.61
C VAL A 124 -6.86 -2.80 7.64
N ALA A 125 -7.02 -3.29 8.88
CA ALA A 125 -6.00 -3.15 9.92
C ALA A 125 -4.70 -3.90 9.59
N GLU A 126 -4.74 -5.01 8.88
CA GLU A 126 -3.54 -5.72 8.43
C GLU A 126 -2.78 -4.95 7.36
N ILE A 127 -3.50 -4.40 6.38
CA ILE A 127 -2.91 -3.57 5.31
C ILE A 127 -2.34 -2.29 5.91
N GLU A 128 -3.06 -1.61 6.79
CA GLU A 128 -2.59 -0.42 7.50
C GLU A 128 -1.30 -0.71 8.30
N CYS A 129 -1.22 -1.86 8.95
CA CYS A 129 -0.02 -2.26 9.65
C CYS A 129 1.18 -2.46 8.69
N GLU A 130 0.96 -2.99 7.49
CA GLU A 130 2.01 -3.05 6.45
C GLU A 130 2.43 -1.65 5.98
N VAL A 131 1.49 -0.72 5.85
CA VAL A 131 1.74 0.68 5.52
C VAL A 131 2.63 1.33 6.57
N GLN A 132 2.25 1.22 7.85
CA GLN A 132 3.01 1.81 8.97
C GLN A 132 4.44 1.26 9.05
N ARG A 133 4.63 -0.02 8.77
CA ARG A 133 5.97 -0.62 8.70
C ARG A 133 6.81 -0.03 7.57
N ALA A 134 6.21 0.17 6.41
CA ALA A 134 6.90 0.77 5.26
C ALA A 134 7.28 2.24 5.56
N ASP A 135 6.36 3.01 6.14
CA ASP A 135 6.55 4.39 6.53
C ASP A 135 7.67 4.57 7.57
N GLU A 136 7.69 3.74 8.62
CA GLU A 136 8.76 3.77 9.64
C GLU A 136 10.15 3.57 9.03
N VAL A 137 10.29 2.62 8.11
CA VAL A 137 11.56 2.38 7.42
C VAL A 137 11.88 3.51 6.44
N GLN A 138 10.89 4.04 5.75
CA GLN A 138 11.04 5.17 4.84
C GLN A 138 11.55 6.41 5.58
N ASP A 139 10.95 6.74 6.73
CA ASP A 139 11.35 7.89 7.55
C ASP A 139 12.78 7.77 8.04
N ARG A 140 13.17 6.58 8.48
CA ARG A 140 14.56 6.29 8.85
C ARG A 140 15.53 6.50 7.69
N LEU A 141 15.18 6.03 6.49
CA LEU A 141 15.98 6.24 5.29
C LEU A 141 16.10 7.71 4.93
N LYS A 142 14.99 8.45 4.96
CA LYS A 142 14.96 9.91 4.72
C LYS A 142 15.84 10.67 5.72
N GLN A 143 15.75 10.33 7.00
CA GLN A 143 16.56 10.96 8.05
C GLN A 143 18.06 10.75 7.81
N VAL A 144 18.47 9.52 7.52
CA VAL A 144 19.89 9.22 7.23
C VAL A 144 20.36 9.92 5.95
N GLN A 145 19.55 9.92 4.90
CA GLN A 145 19.83 10.59 3.65
C GLN A 145 20.00 12.10 3.85
N THR A 146 19.07 12.74 4.56
CA THR A 146 19.13 14.18 4.87
C THR A 146 20.36 14.51 5.68
N THR A 147 20.69 13.74 6.72
CA THR A 147 21.91 13.95 7.53
C THR A 147 23.17 13.87 6.68
N ARG A 148 23.26 12.89 5.77
CA ARG A 148 24.42 12.74 4.87
C ARG A 148 24.51 13.89 3.89
N THR A 149 23.41 14.24 3.23
CA THR A 149 23.36 15.37 2.28
C THR A 149 23.80 16.66 2.97
N THR A 150 23.27 16.95 4.17
CA THR A 150 23.65 18.12 4.95
C THR A 150 25.13 18.09 5.30
N THR A 151 25.66 16.97 5.77
CA THR A 151 27.09 16.84 6.11
C THR A 151 27.98 17.04 4.89
N GLN A 152 27.63 16.45 3.75
CA GLN A 152 28.39 16.61 2.50
C GLN A 152 28.35 18.06 1.99
N THR A 153 27.19 18.72 2.06
CA THR A 153 27.03 20.12 1.70
C THR A 153 27.93 21.03 2.58
N ILE A 154 27.90 20.82 3.90
CA ILE A 154 28.71 21.58 4.84
C ILE A 154 30.21 21.35 4.55
N LEU A 155 30.62 20.12 4.32
CA LEU A 155 32.03 19.83 3.95
C LEU A 155 32.42 20.47 2.62
N GLY A 156 31.52 20.47 1.63
CA GLY A 156 31.71 21.16 0.35
C GLY A 156 31.93 22.69 0.51
N ILE A 157 31.06 23.30 1.33
CA ILE A 157 31.18 24.75 1.63
C ILE A 157 32.48 25.07 2.36
N ILE A 158 32.88 24.28 3.33
CA ILE A 158 34.15 24.47 4.07
C ILE A 158 35.33 24.30 3.13
N ALA A 159 35.33 23.26 2.30
CA ALA A 159 36.40 23.01 1.34
C ALA A 159 36.53 24.13 0.29
N GLY A 160 35.39 24.58 -0.27
CA GLY A 160 35.32 25.70 -1.22
C GLY A 160 35.74 27.03 -0.58
N GLY A 161 35.29 27.29 0.65
CA GLY A 161 35.70 28.48 1.41
C GLY A 161 37.16 28.52 1.72
N LEU A 162 37.77 27.40 2.11
CA LEU A 162 39.24 27.31 2.34
C LEU A 162 40.05 27.50 1.04
N ALA A 163 39.55 26.94 -0.08
CA ALA A 163 40.20 27.13 -1.37
C ALA A 163 40.19 28.61 -1.79
N ASN A 164 39.08 29.32 -1.57
CA ASN A 164 38.97 30.76 -1.85
C ASN A 164 39.87 31.62 -0.96
N ILE A 165 40.02 31.28 0.33
CA ILE A 165 40.94 31.98 1.24
C ILE A 165 42.42 31.77 0.83
N LEU A 166 42.75 30.54 0.48
CA LEU A 166 44.12 30.23 0.02
C LEU A 166 44.46 30.93 -1.31
N SER A 167 43.50 30.95 -2.27
CA SER A 167 43.69 31.63 -3.54
C SER A 167 43.81 33.15 -3.38
N GLY A 168 42.96 33.74 -2.52
CA GLY A 168 43.01 35.17 -2.21
C GLY A 168 44.30 35.57 -1.47
N GLY A 169 44.77 34.72 -0.52
CA GLY A 169 46.04 34.94 0.19
C GLY A 169 47.30 34.84 -0.69
N ILE A 170 47.31 33.92 -1.63
CA ILE A 170 48.40 33.74 -2.59
C ILE A 170 48.43 34.88 -3.60
N GLY A 171 47.26 35.39 -4.04
CA GLY A 171 47.16 36.51 -4.96
C GLY A 171 47.71 37.83 -4.40
N MET A 172 47.70 38.04 -3.07
CA MET A 172 48.34 39.17 -2.42
C MET A 172 49.88 39.01 -2.25
N ALA A 173 50.35 37.77 -2.20
CA ALA A 173 51.77 37.48 -1.94
C ALA A 173 52.65 37.34 -3.20
N THR A 174 52.07 37.07 -4.35
CA THR A 174 52.78 36.83 -5.60
C THR A 174 52.16 37.61 -6.76
N ARG A 175 53.04 38.24 -7.57
CA ARG A 175 52.67 38.91 -8.84
C ARG A 175 52.27 37.93 -9.96
N ALA A 176 51.86 36.72 -9.63
CA ALA A 176 51.52 35.65 -10.57
C ALA A 176 50.00 35.48 -10.65
N GLY A 177 49.35 36.27 -11.52
CA GLY A 177 47.91 36.18 -11.80
C GLY A 177 47.43 34.79 -12.22
N ASP A 178 48.28 34.04 -12.91
CA ASP A 178 47.91 32.71 -13.43
C ASP A 178 47.71 31.63 -12.34
N ALA A 179 48.37 31.74 -11.18
CA ALA A 179 48.21 30.76 -10.10
C ALA A 179 46.91 30.95 -9.31
N ALA A 180 46.42 32.18 -9.17
CA ALA A 180 45.18 32.49 -8.49
C ALA A 180 43.97 32.03 -9.32
N ASP A 181 44.01 32.16 -10.63
CA ASP A 181 42.96 31.70 -11.55
C ASP A 181 42.86 30.17 -11.60
N ILE A 182 43.97 29.46 -11.55
CA ILE A 182 43.96 27.97 -11.50
C ILE A 182 43.34 27.46 -10.18
N VAL A 183 43.65 28.11 -9.07
CA VAL A 183 43.13 27.69 -7.75
C VAL A 183 41.62 28.03 -7.62
N SER A 184 41.18 29.16 -8.18
CA SER A 184 39.77 29.54 -8.17
C SER A 184 38.91 28.62 -9.06
N VAL A 185 39.43 28.25 -10.23
CA VAL A 185 38.77 27.25 -11.10
C VAL A 185 38.76 25.88 -10.45
N ALA A 186 39.84 25.44 -9.78
CA ALA A 186 39.88 24.19 -9.05
C ALA A 186 38.92 24.18 -7.82
N GLY A 187 38.81 25.31 -7.12
CA GLY A 187 37.84 25.48 -6.02
C GLY A 187 36.37 25.40 -6.47
N GLY A 188 36.02 26.09 -7.57
CA GLY A 188 34.70 26.06 -8.15
C GLY A 188 34.33 24.68 -8.70
N THR A 189 35.26 23.94 -9.28
CA THR A 189 35.03 22.56 -9.76
C THR A 189 34.82 21.57 -8.60
N LEU A 190 35.52 21.77 -7.47
CA LEU A 190 35.29 20.97 -6.26
C LEU A 190 33.91 21.22 -5.67
N GLU A 191 33.48 22.47 -5.61
CA GLU A 191 32.13 22.82 -5.11
C GLU A 191 31.01 22.16 -5.95
N VAL A 192 31.14 22.17 -7.27
CA VAL A 192 30.22 21.50 -8.20
C VAL A 192 30.27 19.97 -8.02
N LEU A 193 31.47 19.39 -7.86
CA LEU A 193 31.63 17.94 -7.66
C LEU A 193 31.07 17.48 -6.32
N PHE A 194 31.20 18.21 -5.24
CA PHE A 194 30.59 17.90 -3.95
C PHE A 194 29.09 18.14 -3.95
N GLY A 195 28.62 19.20 -4.62
CA GLY A 195 27.19 19.48 -4.78
C GLY A 195 26.48 18.43 -5.61
N THR A 196 27.10 17.88 -6.65
CA THR A 196 26.51 16.83 -7.49
C THR A 196 26.61 15.45 -6.86
N SER A 197 27.66 15.15 -6.08
CA SER A 197 27.81 13.84 -5.41
C SER A 197 26.72 13.59 -4.34
N ALA A 198 26.16 14.63 -3.76
CA ALA A 198 25.05 14.53 -2.80
C ALA A 198 23.80 13.87 -3.41
N ASN A 199 23.60 14.01 -4.73
CA ASN A 199 22.47 13.40 -5.45
C ASN A 199 22.67 11.92 -5.78
N PHE A 200 23.86 11.36 -5.60
CA PHE A 200 24.17 9.97 -5.98
C PHE A 200 24.21 8.98 -4.81
N THR A 201 24.08 9.44 -3.58
CA THR A 201 24.11 8.56 -2.40
C THR A 201 22.69 8.10 -2.02
N LYS A 202 22.10 7.19 -2.79
CA LYS A 202 20.89 6.51 -2.36
C LYS A 202 21.20 5.60 -1.16
N VAL A 203 20.48 5.83 -0.07
CA VAL A 203 20.55 4.96 1.12
C VAL A 203 19.51 3.86 0.93
N ARG A 204 19.90 2.62 1.15
CA ARG A 204 19.02 1.46 1.03
C ARG A 204 18.99 0.66 2.32
N GLN A 205 17.87 0.00 2.59
CA GLN A 205 17.71 -0.91 3.71
C GLN A 205 16.98 -2.17 3.25
N GLU A 206 17.34 -3.31 3.82
CA GLU A 206 16.60 -4.53 3.61
C GLU A 206 15.25 -4.44 4.31
N PHE A 207 14.19 -4.75 3.55
CA PHE A 207 12.81 -4.79 4.01
C PHE A 207 12.13 -6.01 3.41
N THR A 208 11.65 -6.90 4.27
CA THR A 208 11.00 -8.16 3.90
C THR A 208 9.50 -8.10 4.13
N HIS A 209 8.76 -8.86 3.36
CA HIS A 209 7.31 -8.95 3.45
C HIS A 209 6.91 -10.38 3.87
N PRO A 210 6.79 -10.68 5.18
CA PRO A 210 6.30 -11.99 5.62
C PRO A 210 4.87 -12.26 5.16
N HIS A 211 4.06 -11.19 5.05
CA HIS A 211 2.76 -11.16 4.38
C HIS A 211 2.79 -10.04 3.34
N ASN A 212 2.43 -10.35 2.09
CA ASN A 212 2.45 -9.38 1.01
C ASN A 212 1.10 -9.31 0.30
N HIS A 213 0.20 -8.45 0.82
CA HIS A 213 -1.12 -8.23 0.23
C HIS A 213 -1.03 -7.71 -1.20
N LEU A 214 -0.02 -6.86 -1.52
CA LEU A 214 0.20 -6.39 -2.89
C LEU A 214 0.55 -7.53 -3.85
N GLN A 215 1.37 -8.49 -3.42
CA GLN A 215 1.71 -9.67 -4.23
C GLN A 215 0.46 -10.50 -4.54
N ALA A 216 -0.31 -10.83 -3.50
CA ALA A 216 -1.51 -11.63 -3.65
C ALA A 216 -2.56 -10.95 -4.55
N PHE A 217 -2.71 -9.63 -4.38
CA PHE A 217 -3.58 -8.81 -5.21
C PHE A 217 -3.11 -8.74 -6.67
N TRP A 218 -1.82 -8.43 -6.90
CA TRP A 218 -1.24 -8.28 -8.23
C TRP A 218 -1.30 -9.60 -9.04
N ASN A 219 -0.92 -10.70 -8.42
CA ASN A 219 -0.88 -12.00 -9.08
C ASN A 219 -2.27 -12.63 -9.29
N GLY A 220 -3.30 -12.14 -8.60
CA GLY A 220 -4.61 -12.76 -8.60
C GLY A 220 -4.71 -14.01 -7.72
N GLU A 221 -3.79 -14.18 -6.78
CA GLU A 221 -3.66 -15.34 -5.89
C GLU A 221 -4.24 -15.10 -4.48
N GLY A 222 -5.04 -14.06 -4.31
CA GLY A 222 -5.51 -13.62 -3.00
C GLY A 222 -6.34 -14.66 -2.24
N ARG A 223 -7.10 -15.48 -2.98
CA ARG A 223 -7.87 -16.58 -2.41
C ARG A 223 -7.00 -17.79 -2.05
N GLU A 224 -6.07 -18.14 -2.92
CA GLU A 224 -5.21 -19.33 -2.75
C GLU A 224 -4.25 -19.19 -1.58
N LYS A 225 -3.76 -17.97 -1.35
CA LYS A 225 -2.85 -17.63 -0.25
C LYS A 225 -3.57 -17.24 1.04
N GLU A 226 -4.91 -17.28 1.04
CA GLU A 226 -5.75 -16.94 2.21
C GLU A 226 -5.53 -15.51 2.76
N PHE A 227 -5.03 -14.59 1.92
CA PHE A 227 -4.83 -13.18 2.31
C PHE A 227 -6.16 -12.42 2.40
N PHE A 228 -7.14 -12.83 1.60
CA PHE A 228 -8.46 -12.21 1.54
C PHE A 228 -9.53 -13.27 1.84
N SER A 229 -10.53 -12.94 2.62
CA SER A 229 -11.69 -13.81 2.77
C SER A 229 -12.41 -13.97 1.42
N PRO A 230 -13.13 -15.08 1.19
CA PRO A 230 -13.80 -15.32 -0.09
C PRO A 230 -14.70 -14.18 -0.53
N GLY A 231 -15.46 -13.58 0.39
CA GLY A 231 -16.35 -12.45 0.08
C GLY A 231 -15.58 -11.20 -0.31
N ILE A 232 -14.54 -10.84 0.43
CA ILE A 232 -13.70 -9.69 0.09
C ILE A 232 -12.99 -9.91 -1.24
N TRP A 233 -12.52 -11.13 -1.51
CA TRP A 233 -11.88 -11.44 -2.78
C TRP A 233 -12.84 -11.31 -3.98
N ARG A 234 -14.08 -11.78 -3.82
CA ARG A 234 -15.13 -11.59 -4.84
C ARG A 234 -15.42 -10.10 -5.06
N PHE A 235 -15.55 -9.32 -4.01
CA PHE A 235 -15.74 -7.86 -4.11
C PHE A 235 -14.63 -7.17 -4.90
N ILE A 236 -13.38 -7.62 -4.74
CA ILE A 236 -12.22 -7.06 -5.44
C ILE A 236 -12.17 -7.50 -6.91
N THR A 237 -12.59 -8.73 -7.23
CA THR A 237 -12.35 -9.36 -8.53
C THR A 237 -13.58 -9.47 -9.42
N GLU A 238 -14.78 -9.39 -8.87
CA GLU A 238 -16.00 -9.36 -9.67
C GLU A 238 -16.25 -7.94 -10.24
N PRO A 239 -16.95 -7.83 -11.38
CA PRO A 239 -17.31 -6.54 -11.95
C PRO A 239 -18.07 -5.65 -10.97
N ASP A 240 -17.64 -4.41 -10.78
CA ASP A 240 -18.37 -3.45 -9.94
C ASP A 240 -19.66 -3.03 -10.64
N ILE A 241 -20.79 -3.18 -9.97
CA ILE A 241 -22.09 -2.77 -10.49
C ILE A 241 -22.21 -1.26 -10.77
N ARG A 242 -21.30 -0.46 -10.25
CA ARG A 242 -21.20 0.99 -10.45
C ARG A 242 -20.36 1.34 -11.66
N ASP A 243 -19.52 0.42 -12.12
CA ASP A 243 -18.74 0.60 -13.32
C ASP A 243 -19.55 0.19 -14.56
N LEU A 244 -19.80 1.15 -15.45
CA LEU A 244 -20.55 0.94 -16.69
C LEU A 244 -19.78 0.09 -17.72
N GLU A 245 -18.47 0.03 -17.59
CA GLU A 245 -17.57 -0.74 -18.46
C GLU A 245 -17.38 -2.18 -17.97
N GLY A 246 -17.82 -2.46 -16.74
CA GLY A 246 -17.76 -3.80 -16.14
C GLY A 246 -16.38 -4.20 -15.63
N HIS A 247 -15.51 -3.22 -15.32
CA HIS A 247 -14.23 -3.52 -14.70
C HIS A 247 -14.40 -3.93 -13.24
N SER A 248 -13.52 -4.82 -12.80
CA SER A 248 -13.40 -5.11 -11.37
C SER A 248 -12.59 -4.02 -10.67
N LEU A 249 -12.74 -3.92 -9.35
CA LEU A 249 -11.89 -3.04 -8.54
C LEU A 249 -10.41 -3.32 -8.73
N ARG A 250 -10.04 -4.59 -8.88
CA ARG A 250 -8.67 -5.02 -9.16
C ARG A 250 -8.16 -4.47 -10.49
N ASP A 251 -8.97 -4.54 -11.55
CA ASP A 251 -8.57 -4.03 -12.87
C ASP A 251 -8.34 -2.52 -12.83
N VAL A 252 -9.26 -1.78 -12.20
CA VAL A 252 -9.16 -0.32 -12.03
C VAL A 252 -7.89 0.07 -11.26
N LEU A 253 -7.58 -0.61 -10.16
CA LEU A 253 -6.38 -0.29 -9.38
C LEU A 253 -5.09 -0.61 -10.14
N ILE A 254 -5.00 -1.76 -10.80
CA ILE A 254 -3.83 -2.14 -11.61
C ILE A 254 -3.62 -1.14 -12.75
N GLN A 255 -4.70 -0.74 -13.43
CA GLN A 255 -4.64 0.28 -14.47
C GLN A 255 -4.14 1.62 -13.89
N THR A 256 -4.72 2.07 -12.77
CA THR A 256 -4.32 3.31 -12.09
C THR A 256 -2.84 3.31 -11.73
N TRP A 257 -2.31 2.20 -11.20
CA TRP A 257 -0.89 2.09 -10.85
C TRP A 257 0.04 2.17 -12.06
N ASN A 258 -0.37 1.56 -13.17
CA ASN A 258 0.38 1.61 -14.43
C ASN A 258 0.36 3.03 -15.03
N GLU A 259 -0.81 3.67 -15.11
CA GLU A 259 -0.99 5.02 -15.65
C GLU A 259 -0.29 6.09 -14.80
N ALA A 260 -0.31 5.94 -13.48
CA ALA A 260 0.44 6.82 -12.56
C ALA A 260 1.96 6.59 -12.60
N GLY A 261 2.45 5.64 -13.40
CA GLY A 261 3.88 5.32 -13.52
C GLY A 261 4.51 4.80 -12.22
N ARG A 262 3.71 4.25 -11.30
CA ARG A 262 4.18 3.76 -9.99
C ARG A 262 5.32 2.75 -10.12
N LEU A 263 5.27 1.92 -11.12
CA LEU A 263 6.25 0.87 -11.35
C LEU A 263 7.46 1.36 -12.18
N GLY A 264 7.38 2.54 -12.79
CA GLY A 264 8.35 3.07 -13.72
C GLY A 264 7.90 2.96 -15.17
N PRO A 265 8.73 3.43 -16.13
CA PRO A 265 8.37 3.39 -17.54
C PRO A 265 8.13 1.95 -18.04
N PRO A 266 7.06 1.69 -18.79
CA PRO A 266 6.73 0.35 -19.29
C PRO A 266 7.90 -0.29 -20.05
N GLY A 267 8.19 -1.55 -19.75
CA GLY A 267 9.28 -2.33 -20.36
C GLY A 267 10.69 -1.97 -19.86
N SER A 268 10.81 -1.01 -18.94
CA SER A 268 12.11 -0.57 -18.41
C SER A 268 12.69 -1.56 -17.39
N HIS A 269 14.00 -1.47 -17.18
CA HIS A 269 14.67 -2.20 -16.09
C HIS A 269 14.16 -1.78 -14.71
N GLN A 270 13.77 -0.51 -14.55
CA GLN A 270 13.17 0.00 -13.31
C GLN A 270 11.83 -0.68 -13.01
N GLU A 271 10.98 -0.84 -14.02
CA GLU A 271 9.70 -1.54 -13.86
C GLU A 271 9.92 -2.98 -13.39
N GLN A 272 10.84 -3.70 -14.04
CA GLN A 272 11.17 -5.09 -13.68
C GLN A 272 11.70 -5.19 -12.25
N GLN A 273 12.61 -4.30 -11.86
CA GLN A 273 13.15 -4.26 -10.51
C GLN A 273 12.08 -3.93 -9.46
N ARG A 274 11.22 -2.91 -9.70
CA ARG A 274 10.14 -2.56 -8.78
C ARG A 274 9.10 -3.68 -8.67
N LYS A 275 8.72 -4.32 -9.77
CA LYS A 275 7.82 -5.48 -9.73
C LYS A 275 8.39 -6.61 -8.87
N ALA A 276 9.66 -6.95 -9.08
CA ALA A 276 10.32 -7.99 -8.29
C ALA A 276 10.40 -7.63 -6.80
N LEU A 277 10.62 -6.34 -6.49
CA LEU A 277 10.73 -5.83 -5.13
C LEU A 277 9.37 -5.76 -4.43
N LEU A 278 8.35 -5.15 -5.06
CA LEU A 278 7.03 -4.89 -4.47
C LEU A 278 6.18 -6.16 -4.38
N PHE A 279 6.25 -7.02 -5.40
CA PHE A 279 5.43 -8.23 -5.51
C PHE A 279 6.22 -9.52 -5.23
N GLY A 280 7.46 -9.40 -4.75
CA GLY A 280 8.28 -10.50 -4.27
C GLY A 280 8.29 -10.62 -2.74
N GLU A 281 9.31 -11.26 -2.21
CA GLU A 281 9.54 -11.43 -0.77
C GLU A 281 10.16 -10.19 -0.09
N GLY A 282 10.42 -9.13 -0.87
CA GLY A 282 11.11 -7.94 -0.44
C GLY A 282 12.54 -7.86 -0.99
N GLY A 283 13.38 -7.05 -0.35
CA GLY A 283 14.77 -6.85 -0.75
C GLY A 283 15.31 -5.50 -0.28
N LEU A 284 16.24 -4.93 -1.05
CA LEU A 284 16.85 -3.65 -0.74
C LEU A 284 16.01 -2.49 -1.28
N TYR A 285 15.28 -1.85 -0.39
CA TYR A 285 14.44 -0.69 -0.65
C TYR A 285 15.20 0.62 -0.44
N ASP A 286 14.97 1.59 -1.32
CA ASP A 286 15.23 3.00 -1.02
C ASP A 286 13.93 3.71 -0.56
N SER A 287 14.05 4.98 -0.17
CA SER A 287 12.89 5.76 0.31
C SER A 287 11.80 5.95 -0.74
N GLU A 288 12.16 5.99 -2.02
CA GLU A 288 11.20 6.12 -3.12
C GLU A 288 10.40 4.82 -3.34
N ASP A 289 11.08 3.68 -3.30
CA ASP A 289 10.42 2.37 -3.47
C ASP A 289 9.44 2.07 -2.32
N LEU A 290 9.80 2.45 -1.07
CA LEU A 290 8.90 2.34 0.08
C LEU A 290 7.69 3.27 -0.06
N HIS A 291 7.89 4.50 -0.52
CA HIS A 291 6.79 5.42 -0.79
C HIS A 291 5.82 4.90 -1.85
N VAL A 292 6.34 4.29 -2.90
CA VAL A 292 5.49 3.64 -3.91
C VAL A 292 4.68 2.51 -3.30
N ARG A 293 5.32 1.65 -2.47
CA ARG A 293 4.64 0.56 -1.78
C ARG A 293 3.52 1.07 -0.87
N GLU A 294 3.82 2.04 -0.02
CA GLU A 294 2.87 2.70 0.87
C GLU A 294 1.67 3.24 0.11
N ALA A 295 1.90 4.01 -0.96
CA ALA A 295 0.85 4.59 -1.76
C ALA A 295 -0.05 3.54 -2.44
N MET A 296 0.49 2.41 -2.88
CA MET A 296 -0.28 1.31 -3.45
C MET A 296 -1.10 0.58 -2.39
N LEU A 297 -0.54 0.35 -1.20
CA LEU A 297 -1.26 -0.25 -0.07
C LEU A 297 -2.40 0.64 0.40
N HIS A 298 -2.21 1.95 0.54
CA HIS A 298 -3.27 2.90 0.88
C HIS A 298 -4.40 2.92 -0.14
N GLN A 299 -4.10 2.82 -1.44
CA GLN A 299 -5.13 2.74 -2.46
C GLN A 299 -5.92 1.44 -2.36
N LEU A 300 -5.26 0.32 -2.12
CA LEU A 300 -5.91 -0.97 -1.89
C LEU A 300 -6.80 -0.93 -0.64
N GLU A 301 -6.27 -0.43 0.47
CA GLU A 301 -6.98 -0.23 1.73
C GLU A 301 -8.24 0.61 1.55
N SER A 302 -8.09 1.81 0.97
CA SER A 302 -9.21 2.73 0.73
C SER A 302 -10.30 2.11 -0.13
N SER A 303 -9.90 1.31 -1.11
CA SER A 303 -10.84 0.62 -1.98
C SER A 303 -11.61 -0.50 -1.27
N ILE A 304 -10.94 -1.22 -0.37
CA ILE A 304 -11.60 -2.24 0.47
C ILE A 304 -12.54 -1.56 1.48
N GLN A 305 -12.18 -0.39 2.00
CA GLN A 305 -13.05 0.38 2.90
C GLN A 305 -14.39 0.78 2.26
N LEU A 306 -14.47 0.93 0.94
CA LEU A 306 -15.75 1.18 0.26
C LEU A 306 -16.78 0.07 0.50
N MET A 307 -16.33 -1.16 0.76
CA MET A 307 -17.20 -2.27 1.10
C MET A 307 -18.00 -2.02 2.39
N HIS A 308 -17.46 -1.26 3.35
CA HIS A 308 -18.22 -0.86 4.54
C HIS A 308 -19.45 -0.03 4.19
N GLN A 309 -19.37 0.85 3.17
CA GLN A 309 -20.52 1.66 2.74
C GLN A 309 -21.62 0.80 2.12
N ASP A 310 -21.22 -0.23 1.37
CA ASP A 310 -22.17 -1.16 0.76
C ASP A 310 -22.84 -2.05 1.82
N LEU A 311 -22.07 -2.55 2.80
CA LEU A 311 -22.60 -3.29 3.95
C LEU A 311 -23.52 -2.42 4.84
N GLU A 312 -23.16 -1.15 5.03
CA GLU A 312 -24.00 -0.17 5.72
C GLU A 312 -25.33 0.05 4.98
N THR A 313 -25.26 0.19 3.65
CA THR A 313 -26.47 0.35 2.82
C THR A 313 -27.40 -0.83 3.00
N LEU A 314 -26.92 -2.07 2.92
CA LEU A 314 -27.71 -3.26 3.16
C LEU A 314 -28.31 -3.27 4.57
N LEU A 315 -27.51 -2.98 5.60
CA LEU A 315 -28.00 -2.94 6.98
C LEU A 315 -29.09 -1.87 7.18
N ARG A 316 -28.89 -0.67 6.63
CA ARG A 316 -29.88 0.42 6.70
C ARG A 316 -31.20 0.02 6.05
N GLU A 317 -31.17 -0.61 4.89
CA GLU A 317 -32.38 -1.06 4.21
C GLU A 317 -33.13 -2.12 5.04
N VAL A 318 -32.42 -3.07 5.64
CA VAL A 318 -33.02 -4.08 6.54
C VAL A 318 -33.70 -3.43 7.75
N LEU A 319 -33.02 -2.46 8.40
CA LEU A 319 -33.55 -1.76 9.58
C LEU A 319 -34.68 -0.80 9.22
N LEU A 320 -34.61 -0.13 8.08
CA LEU A 320 -35.72 0.74 7.62
C LEU A 320 -37.00 -0.05 7.38
N ARG A 321 -36.90 -1.23 6.78
CA ARG A 321 -38.06 -2.10 6.55
C ARG A 321 -38.65 -2.59 7.88
N GLN A 322 -37.80 -2.90 8.85
CA GLN A 322 -38.27 -3.24 10.20
C GLN A 322 -39.11 -2.10 10.81
N ALA A 323 -38.63 -0.88 10.77
CA ALA A 323 -39.32 0.27 11.31
C ALA A 323 -40.67 0.51 10.61
N LEU A 324 -40.74 0.36 9.29
CA LEU A 324 -41.98 0.50 8.54
C LEU A 324 -43.04 -0.59 8.89
N GLU A 325 -42.60 -1.82 9.19
CA GLU A 325 -43.45 -2.89 9.63
C GLU A 325 -44.02 -2.64 11.04
N GLU A 326 -43.21 -2.13 11.96
CA GLU A 326 -43.61 -1.79 13.33
C GLU A 326 -44.61 -0.63 13.36
N ASP A 327 -44.46 0.35 12.45
CA ASP A 327 -45.40 1.48 12.34
C ASP A 327 -46.71 1.14 11.59
N GLY A 328 -46.90 -0.10 11.13
CA GLY A 328 -48.09 -0.56 10.44
C GLY A 328 -48.30 0.06 9.05
N VAL A 329 -47.25 0.62 8.47
CA VAL A 329 -47.19 1.18 7.12
C VAL A 329 -46.65 0.12 6.15
N SER A 330 -47.40 -0.92 5.90
CA SER A 330 -47.05 -1.97 4.94
C SER A 330 -48.17 -2.22 3.92
#